data_4f74b6f99d2cb9e5f80da3451bcc5c76
#
_entry.id   4f74b6f99d2cb9e5f80da3451bcc5c76
#
_cell.length_a   1.000
_cell.length_b   1.000
_cell.length_c   1.000
_cell.angle_alpha   90.00
_cell.angle_beta   90.00
_cell.angle_gamma   90.00
#
_symmetry.space_group_name_H-M   'P 1'
#
loop_
_entity.id
_entity.type
_entity.pdbx_description
1 polymer ?
#
loop_
_entity_poly.entity_id
_entity_poly.type
_entity_poly.pdbx_seq_one_letter_code
_entity_poly.pdbx_strand_id
1 'polypeptide(L)'
;NKVWALPDLVARGEKVYAATCAACHLPTGKGGGAIKPLDGAAVVLDADKSKEIAVLLNGQNNIMPAWKQLSDTEIAAVITYTKNNWSNKTGQIVQPAEVLAARK
;
A
#
# COMPACT_ATOMS: atom_id res chain seq x y z
N ASN A 1 -3.58 -15.20 -12.50
CA ASN A 1 -4.04 -13.93 -11.91
C ASN A 1 -5.33 -14.13 -11.12
N LYS A 2 -5.12 -14.54 -9.89
CA LYS A 2 -6.19 -14.75 -8.95
C LYS A 2 -6.85 -13.42 -8.55
N VAL A 3 -8.17 -13.42 -8.47
CA VAL A 3 -8.91 -12.31 -7.87
C VAL A 3 -9.04 -12.60 -6.38
N TRP A 4 -8.64 -11.65 -5.56
CA TRP A 4 -8.62 -11.80 -4.11
C TRP A 4 -9.82 -11.15 -3.46
N ALA A 5 -10.31 -11.76 -2.39
CA ALA A 5 -11.32 -11.15 -1.52
C ALA A 5 -10.65 -10.16 -0.56
N LEU A 6 -11.39 -9.13 -0.17
CA LEU A 6 -10.84 -8.07 0.69
C LEU A 6 -10.21 -8.61 1.99
N PRO A 7 -10.86 -9.50 2.76
CA PRO A 7 -10.24 -9.98 4.00
C PRO A 7 -8.91 -10.69 3.78
N ASP A 8 -8.79 -11.44 2.70
CA ASP A 8 -7.58 -12.20 2.41
C ASP A 8 -6.43 -11.27 2.01
N LEU A 9 -6.72 -10.24 1.22
CA LEU A 9 -5.70 -9.24 0.88
C LEU A 9 -5.27 -8.44 2.09
N VAL A 10 -6.20 -8.04 2.95
CA VAL A 10 -5.86 -7.29 4.16
C VAL A 10 -4.95 -8.14 5.06
N ALA A 11 -5.26 -9.42 5.25
CA ALA A 11 -4.44 -10.30 6.07
C ALA A 11 -3.03 -10.45 5.49
N ARG A 12 -2.91 -10.63 4.17
CA ARG A 12 -1.61 -10.72 3.51
C ARG A 12 -0.86 -9.38 3.60
N GLY A 13 -1.57 -8.28 3.42
CA GLY A 13 -0.99 -6.93 3.47
C GLY A 13 -0.46 -6.58 4.85
N GLU A 14 -1.09 -7.05 5.90
CA GLU A 14 -0.59 -6.83 7.26
C GLU A 14 0.81 -7.41 7.42
N LYS A 15 1.04 -8.60 6.89
CA LYS A 15 2.35 -9.25 6.96
C LYS A 15 3.40 -8.51 6.13
N VAL A 16 3.04 -8.08 4.93
CA VAL A 16 3.94 -7.31 4.07
C VAL A 16 4.28 -5.97 4.71
N TYR A 17 3.28 -5.29 5.26
CA TYR A 17 3.47 -4.01 5.92
C TYR A 17 4.45 -4.13 7.10
N ALA A 18 4.25 -5.13 7.93
CA ALA A 18 5.13 -5.35 9.10
C ALA A 18 6.56 -5.61 8.69
N ALA A 19 6.78 -6.31 7.56
CA ALA A 19 8.11 -6.66 7.10
C ALA A 19 8.83 -5.52 6.37
N THR A 20 8.08 -4.64 5.68
CA THR A 20 8.70 -3.69 4.74
C THR A 20 8.41 -2.22 5.05
N CYS A 21 7.22 -1.91 5.55
CA CYS A 21 6.76 -0.51 5.67
C CYS A 21 6.78 0.01 7.09
N ALA A 22 6.55 -0.85 8.07
CA ALA A 22 6.40 -0.42 9.46
C ALA A 22 7.67 0.19 10.04
N ALA A 23 8.84 -0.14 9.50
CA ALA A 23 10.10 0.42 9.97
C ALA A 23 10.10 1.95 9.89
N CYS A 24 9.48 2.52 8.86
CA CYS A 24 9.39 3.98 8.66
C CYS A 24 8.02 4.52 9.05
N HIS A 25 6.94 3.87 8.57
CA HIS A 25 5.58 4.38 8.78
C HIS A 25 4.98 3.98 10.13
N LEU A 26 5.66 3.13 10.88
CA LEU A 26 5.25 2.59 12.18
C LEU A 26 4.01 1.69 12.08
N PRO A 27 3.81 0.78 13.05
CA PRO A 27 2.61 -0.07 13.06
C PRO A 27 1.31 0.73 13.11
N THR A 28 1.34 1.96 13.63
CA THR A 28 0.18 2.85 13.71
C THR A 28 -0.12 3.55 12.39
N GLY A 29 0.78 3.49 11.41
CA GLY A 29 0.62 4.19 10.14
C GLY A 29 0.79 5.70 10.23
N LYS A 30 1.28 6.21 11.37
CA LYS A 30 1.37 7.66 11.59
C LYS A 30 2.72 8.27 11.22
N GLY A 31 3.72 7.43 10.97
CA GLY A 31 5.04 7.93 10.59
C GLY A 31 5.66 8.82 11.66
N GLY A 32 6.57 9.68 11.26
CA GLY A 32 7.23 10.64 12.15
C GLY A 32 8.32 11.40 11.42
N GLY A 33 8.57 12.65 11.83
CA GLY A 33 9.57 13.49 11.19
C GLY A 33 9.29 13.69 9.70
N ALA A 34 10.27 13.32 8.87
CA ALA A 34 10.12 13.42 7.41
C ALA A 34 9.21 12.35 6.81
N ILE A 35 8.87 11.30 7.58
CA ILE A 35 8.02 10.21 7.12
C ILE A 35 6.56 10.61 7.33
N LYS A 36 5.84 10.77 6.23
CA LYS A 36 4.44 11.20 6.29
C LYS A 36 3.53 10.08 6.77
N PRO A 37 2.45 10.39 7.48
CA PRO A 37 1.51 9.37 7.92
C PRO A 37 0.77 8.74 6.72
N LEU A 38 0.44 7.46 6.86
CA LEU A 38 -0.45 6.77 5.94
C LEU A 38 -1.90 6.86 6.44
N ASP A 39 -2.07 6.91 7.77
CA ASP A 39 -3.40 7.08 8.37
C ASP A 39 -3.93 8.46 8.00
N GLY A 40 -5.05 8.50 7.30
CA GLY A 40 -5.67 9.74 6.83
C GLY A 40 -5.00 10.38 5.62
N ALA A 41 -3.98 9.73 5.03
CA ALA A 41 -3.25 10.31 3.91
C ALA A 41 -4.12 10.43 2.66
N ALA A 42 -4.04 11.57 1.98
CA ALA A 42 -4.86 11.83 0.79
C ALA A 42 -4.62 10.79 -0.31
N VAL A 43 -3.36 10.43 -0.57
CA VAL A 43 -3.04 9.45 -1.61
C VAL A 43 -3.57 8.06 -1.28
N VAL A 44 -3.62 7.70 -0.01
CA VAL A 44 -4.15 6.41 0.43
C VAL A 44 -5.67 6.40 0.32
N LEU A 45 -6.32 7.49 0.63
CA LEU A 45 -7.79 7.61 0.59
C LEU A 45 -8.33 7.88 -0.81
N ASP A 46 -7.46 8.25 -1.75
CA ASP A 46 -7.87 8.61 -3.11
C ASP A 46 -8.52 7.42 -3.82
N ALA A 47 -9.66 7.67 -4.45
CA ALA A 47 -10.36 6.65 -5.24
C ALA A 47 -9.53 6.22 -6.47
N ASP A 48 -8.63 7.06 -6.95
CA ASP A 48 -7.69 6.70 -8.01
C ASP A 48 -6.54 5.90 -7.40
N LYS A 49 -6.69 4.59 -7.43
CA LYS A 49 -5.73 3.66 -6.83
C LYS A 49 -4.36 3.69 -7.50
N SER A 50 -4.27 4.18 -8.73
CA SER A 50 -3.01 4.21 -9.47
C SER A 50 -1.97 5.12 -8.80
N LYS A 51 -2.41 6.10 -8.04
CA LYS A 51 -1.49 7.02 -7.34
C LYS A 51 -0.67 6.30 -6.28
N GLU A 52 -1.31 5.50 -5.44
CA GLU A 52 -0.58 4.75 -4.41
C GLU A 52 0.27 3.63 -5.04
N ILE A 53 -0.23 3.00 -6.08
CA ILE A 53 0.53 1.99 -6.81
C ILE A 53 1.83 2.62 -7.36
N ALA A 54 1.73 3.80 -7.96
CA ALA A 54 2.90 4.50 -8.52
C ALA A 54 3.93 4.84 -7.43
N VAL A 55 3.47 5.27 -6.25
CA VAL A 55 4.37 5.56 -5.14
C VAL A 55 5.18 4.33 -4.74
N LEU A 56 4.53 3.16 -4.65
CA LEU A 56 5.22 1.93 -4.29
C LEU A 56 6.19 1.48 -5.39
N LEU A 57 5.81 1.61 -6.65
CA LEU A 57 6.66 1.18 -7.75
C LEU A 57 7.88 2.09 -7.93
N ASN A 58 7.74 3.38 -7.70
CA ASN A 58 8.75 4.37 -8.06
C ASN A 58 9.41 5.07 -6.86
N GLY A 59 8.87 4.88 -5.66
CA GLY A 59 9.31 5.64 -4.50
C GLY A 59 8.75 7.05 -4.50
N GLN A 60 9.14 7.86 -3.53
CA GLN A 60 8.64 9.23 -3.40
C GLN A 60 9.69 10.14 -2.78
N ASN A 61 10.01 11.24 -3.47
CA ASN A 61 10.84 12.34 -2.95
C ASN A 61 12.21 11.91 -2.42
N ASN A 62 12.78 10.82 -2.95
CA ASN A 62 14.04 10.25 -2.50
C ASN A 62 14.07 9.84 -1.02
N ILE A 63 12.92 9.87 -0.35
CA ILE A 63 12.77 9.45 1.06
C ILE A 63 12.19 8.04 1.13
N MET A 64 11.11 7.80 0.40
CA MET A 64 10.50 6.48 0.32
C MET A 64 11.14 5.70 -0.84
N PRO A 65 11.77 4.54 -0.57
CA PRO A 65 12.38 3.76 -1.66
C PRO A 65 11.31 3.13 -2.55
N ALA A 66 11.71 2.79 -3.77
CA ALA A 66 10.86 2.02 -4.66
C ALA A 66 10.80 0.56 -4.20
N TRP A 67 9.64 -0.06 -4.35
CA TRP A 67 9.41 -1.44 -3.94
C TRP A 67 9.08 -2.36 -5.12
N LYS A 68 9.73 -2.11 -6.26
CA LYS A 68 9.50 -2.88 -7.50
C LYS A 68 9.79 -4.37 -7.34
N GLN A 69 10.66 -4.73 -6.40
CA GLN A 69 11.03 -6.12 -6.15
C GLN A 69 9.91 -6.94 -5.48
N LEU A 70 8.92 -6.28 -4.89
CA LEU A 70 7.77 -6.99 -4.35
C LEU A 70 6.90 -7.54 -5.49
N SER A 71 6.27 -8.68 -5.27
CA SER A 71 5.35 -9.25 -6.26
C SER A 71 4.11 -8.39 -6.42
N ASP A 72 3.39 -8.60 -7.52
CA ASP A 72 2.11 -7.91 -7.74
C ASP A 72 1.15 -8.18 -6.60
N THR A 73 1.10 -9.41 -6.10
CA THR A 73 0.23 -9.77 -4.99
C THR A 73 0.63 -9.04 -3.70
N GLU A 74 1.93 -8.96 -3.42
CA GLU A 74 2.41 -8.28 -2.23
C GLU A 74 2.10 -6.80 -2.26
N ILE A 75 2.34 -6.15 -3.39
CA ILE A 75 2.02 -4.71 -3.55
C ILE A 75 0.52 -4.48 -3.44
N ALA A 76 -0.27 -5.28 -4.14
CA ALA A 76 -1.73 -5.18 -4.07
C ALA A 76 -2.24 -5.36 -2.65
N ALA A 77 -1.69 -6.34 -1.94
CA ALA A 77 -2.10 -6.64 -0.57
C ALA A 77 -1.76 -5.51 0.39
N VAL A 78 -0.54 -4.96 0.32
CA VAL A 78 -0.14 -3.91 1.24
C VAL A 78 -0.90 -2.61 0.98
N ILE A 79 -1.18 -2.29 -0.28
CA ILE A 79 -1.98 -1.11 -0.60
C ILE A 79 -3.41 -1.29 -0.08
N THR A 80 -4.01 -2.45 -0.32
CA THR A 80 -5.36 -2.75 0.18
C THR A 80 -5.40 -2.65 1.70
N TYR A 81 -4.36 -3.15 2.37
CA TYR A 81 -4.24 -3.06 3.83
C TYR A 81 -4.21 -1.59 4.29
N THR A 82 -3.37 -0.74 3.67
CA THR A 82 -3.27 0.66 4.08
C THR A 82 -4.57 1.42 3.84
N LYS A 83 -5.31 1.08 2.79
CA LYS A 83 -6.59 1.74 2.48
C LYS A 83 -7.72 1.36 3.43
N ASN A 84 -7.55 0.29 4.22
CA ASN A 84 -8.62 -0.25 5.05
C ASN A 84 -8.22 -0.45 6.50
N ASN A 85 -7.07 0.09 6.92
CA ASN A 85 -6.59 -0.07 8.29
C ASN A 85 -6.53 1.29 9.01
N TRP A 86 -6.28 1.25 10.30
CA TRP A 86 -6.29 2.41 11.19
C TRP A 86 -7.62 3.13 11.07
N SER A 87 -7.65 4.42 10.80
CA SER A 87 -8.88 5.15 10.53
C SER A 87 -9.28 5.13 9.05
N ASN A 88 -8.43 4.57 8.18
CA ASN A 88 -8.75 4.46 6.75
C ASN A 88 -9.74 3.32 6.54
N LYS A 89 -10.90 3.62 5.97
CA LYS A 89 -11.97 2.63 5.76
C LYS A 89 -12.63 2.85 4.42
N THR A 90 -11.81 2.76 3.34
CA THR A 90 -12.29 3.07 2.00
C THR A 90 -13.15 1.97 1.40
N GLY A 91 -12.97 0.73 1.83
CA GLY A 91 -13.59 -0.42 1.19
C GLY A 91 -12.99 -0.77 -0.16
N GLN A 92 -11.97 -0.06 -0.59
CA GLN A 92 -11.34 -0.28 -1.90
C GLN A 92 -10.43 -1.50 -1.85
N ILE A 93 -10.38 -2.23 -2.97
CA ILE A 93 -9.49 -3.37 -3.18
C ILE A 93 -8.58 -3.06 -4.35
N VAL A 94 -7.28 -3.29 -4.18
CA VAL A 94 -6.33 -3.27 -5.29
C VAL A 94 -6.00 -4.72 -5.61
N GLN A 95 -6.31 -5.16 -6.82
CA GLN A 95 -6.02 -6.52 -7.26
C GLN A 95 -4.61 -6.61 -7.86
N PRO A 96 -3.97 -7.79 -7.80
CA PRO A 96 -2.64 -7.96 -8.41
C PRO A 96 -2.60 -7.56 -9.89
N ALA A 97 -3.68 -7.79 -10.64
CA ALA A 97 -3.74 -7.42 -12.05
C ALA A 97 -3.61 -5.90 -12.25
N GLU A 98 -4.10 -5.09 -11.31
CA GLU A 98 -3.97 -3.63 -11.39
C GLU A 98 -2.51 -3.19 -11.21
N VAL A 99 -1.78 -3.87 -10.33
CA VAL A 99 -0.35 -3.60 -10.13
C VAL A 99 0.44 -3.99 -11.37
N LEU A 100 0.16 -5.18 -11.93
CA LEU A 100 0.83 -5.64 -13.14
C LEU A 100 0.63 -4.64 -14.29
N ALA A 101 -0.58 -4.15 -14.47
CA ALA A 101 -0.87 -3.16 -15.50
C ALA A 101 -0.07 -1.87 -15.30
N ALA A 102 0.12 -1.46 -14.06
CA ALA A 102 0.85 -0.22 -13.74
C ALA A 102 2.36 -0.34 -13.99
N ARG A 103 2.90 -1.57 -14.03
CA ARG A 103 4.32 -1.79 -14.31
C ARG A 103 4.69 -1.60 -15.79
N LYS A 104 3.71 -1.59 -16.65
CA LYS A 104 3.94 -1.53 -18.11
C LYS A 104 4.02 -0.09 -18.69
#